data_1d2a1bd00d8c06ac39c53dd6dbb571ca
#
_entry.id   1d2a1bd00d8c06ac39c53dd6dbb571ca
#
_cell.length_a   1.000
_cell.length_b   1.000
_cell.length_c   1.000
_cell.angle_alpha   90.00
_cell.angle_beta   90.00
_cell.angle_gamma   90.00
#
_symmetry.space_group_name_H-M   'P 1'
#
loop_
_entity.id
_entity.type
_entity.pdbx_description
1 polymer ?
#
loop_
_entity_poly.entity_id
_entity_poly.type
_entity_poly.pdbx_seq_one_letter_code
_entity_poly.pdbx_strand_id
1 'polypeptide(L)'
;EITVKTSTNHNASVGDYVTLASVTTVDGITAAQINIEHKITEVSSTTTFKVVTAGSASSGSTNGGGTSGTATFQIPIGNETGAEGLGWGAGTWNTAGATTADADGGWNDPRSGSGIFQPMRIIYFTRYQDDLLFNIRYGSIYRWVWQSSPSTRAALLSVSPSSGTEVPEEVTQVLIAQDNTSNIILALGCTPYPASGSPDRDPLLIRWSDVSNPFNFTPSDLTTAGSLSVQNGSHILRGVPTTRETLIFTESTLNSLKFTGTFDVFRLDENSSFTSLVGPYAVATVDGVTYWMGVNNFIGMMGVLVRWIALYRMKYLKL
;
A
#
# COMPACT_ATOMS: atom_id res chain seq x y z
N GLU A 1 -5.17 5.47 26.97
CA GLU A 1 -5.80 5.79 25.68
C GLU A 1 -6.49 7.15 25.79
N ILE A 2 -6.34 7.99 24.80
CA ILE A 2 -7.04 9.27 24.69
C ILE A 2 -7.83 9.31 23.38
N THR A 3 -8.99 9.98 23.44
CA THR A 3 -9.83 10.26 22.26
C THR A 3 -9.56 11.68 21.81
N VAL A 4 -9.14 11.84 20.58
CA VAL A 4 -8.84 13.13 19.96
C VAL A 4 -9.96 13.50 19.01
N LYS A 5 -10.48 14.72 19.15
CA LYS A 5 -11.50 15.27 18.25
C LYS A 5 -10.92 16.45 17.47
N THR A 6 -10.97 16.38 16.16
CA THR A 6 -10.54 17.45 15.24
C THR A 6 -11.70 18.35 14.85
N SER A 7 -11.40 19.58 14.47
CA SER A 7 -12.39 20.55 13.97
C SER A 7 -12.85 20.25 12.53
N THR A 8 -12.05 19.53 11.76
CA THR A 8 -12.29 19.16 10.36
C THR A 8 -12.08 17.66 10.16
N ASN A 9 -12.55 17.13 9.06
CA ASN A 9 -12.29 15.73 8.71
C ASN A 9 -10.80 15.46 8.63
N HIS A 10 -10.34 14.42 9.34
CA HIS A 10 -8.91 14.08 9.42
C HIS A 10 -8.47 13.10 8.30
N ASN A 11 -9.39 12.39 7.65
CA ASN A 11 -9.11 11.40 6.60
C ASN A 11 -8.02 10.37 6.98
N ALA A 12 -7.82 10.13 8.27
CA ALA A 12 -6.87 9.17 8.76
C ALA A 12 -7.51 7.79 8.90
N SER A 13 -6.72 6.75 8.75
CA SER A 13 -7.10 5.36 8.93
C SER A 13 -6.44 4.76 10.18
N VAL A 14 -6.97 3.65 10.67
CA VAL A 14 -6.33 2.87 11.72
C VAL A 14 -4.95 2.42 11.23
N GLY A 15 -3.95 2.60 12.09
CA GLY A 15 -2.55 2.31 11.77
C GLY A 15 -1.75 3.48 11.22
N ASP A 16 -2.39 4.58 10.83
CA ASP A 16 -1.69 5.82 10.48
C ASP A 16 -1.05 6.46 11.73
N TYR A 17 -0.11 7.36 11.49
CA TYR A 17 0.52 8.13 12.57
C TYR A 17 0.00 9.56 12.62
N VAL A 18 -0.05 10.10 13.81
CA VAL A 18 -0.40 11.50 14.07
C VAL A 18 0.58 12.11 15.06
N THR A 19 1.17 13.24 14.69
CA THR A 19 1.94 14.06 15.60
C THR A 19 1.01 15.13 16.18
N LEU A 20 0.81 15.09 17.50
CA LEU A 20 0.07 16.11 18.21
C LEU A 20 1.02 17.19 18.70
N ALA A 21 0.59 18.46 18.68
CA ALA A 21 1.37 19.57 19.20
C ALA A 21 0.45 20.62 19.81
N SER A 22 0.99 21.41 20.75
CA SER A 22 0.29 22.50 21.47
C SER A 22 -0.95 22.07 22.28
N VAL A 23 -1.04 20.78 22.58
CA VAL A 23 -2.07 20.23 23.48
C VAL A 23 -1.61 20.42 24.93
N THR A 24 -2.49 20.86 25.80
CA THR A 24 -2.21 21.01 27.24
C THR A 24 -2.41 19.71 28.01
N THR A 25 -1.89 19.61 29.22
CA THR A 25 -2.10 18.46 30.11
C THR A 25 -3.59 18.16 30.29
N VAL A 26 -3.98 16.90 30.18
CA VAL A 26 -5.37 16.45 30.35
C VAL A 26 -5.40 15.30 31.34
N ASP A 27 -6.18 15.44 32.38
CA ASP A 27 -6.50 14.37 33.34
C ASP A 27 -5.30 13.57 33.85
N GLY A 28 -4.20 14.27 34.17
CA GLY A 28 -2.97 13.65 34.65
C GLY A 28 -1.99 13.20 33.55
N ILE A 29 -2.43 13.11 32.29
CA ILE A 29 -1.56 12.86 31.17
C ILE A 29 -0.87 14.18 30.79
N THR A 30 0.43 14.23 30.89
CA THR A 30 1.20 15.45 30.65
C THR A 30 1.24 15.87 29.18
N ALA A 31 1.37 17.18 28.95
CA ALA A 31 1.54 17.72 27.60
C ALA A 31 2.70 17.05 26.84
N ALA A 32 3.79 16.70 27.52
CA ALA A 32 4.93 16.02 26.92
C ALA A 32 4.61 14.60 26.44
N GLN A 33 3.68 13.91 27.10
CA GLN A 33 3.21 12.59 26.70
C GLN A 33 2.16 12.63 25.59
N ILE A 34 1.51 13.77 25.38
CA ILE A 34 0.51 13.99 24.35
C ILE A 34 1.15 14.55 23.08
N ASN A 35 2.04 15.54 23.21
CA ASN A 35 2.63 16.28 22.09
C ASN A 35 3.81 15.54 21.47
N ILE A 36 3.59 14.29 21.07
CA ILE A 36 4.54 13.43 20.36
C ILE A 36 3.82 12.74 19.21
N GLU A 37 4.54 11.93 18.44
CA GLU A 37 3.95 11.06 17.46
C GLU A 37 3.26 9.87 18.12
N HIS A 38 2.04 9.57 17.66
CA HIS A 38 1.23 8.45 18.12
C HIS A 38 0.72 7.65 16.94
N LYS A 39 0.56 6.36 17.12
CA LYS A 39 -0.16 5.49 16.17
C LYS A 39 -1.66 5.57 16.47
N ILE A 40 -2.46 5.71 15.42
CA ILE A 40 -3.92 5.69 15.51
C ILE A 40 -4.38 4.26 15.71
N THR A 41 -5.05 4.00 16.84
CA THR A 41 -5.53 2.67 17.21
C THR A 41 -6.98 2.44 16.81
N GLU A 42 -7.78 3.49 16.72
CA GLU A 42 -9.19 3.44 16.36
C GLU A 42 -9.60 4.73 15.66
N VAL A 43 -10.44 4.64 14.66
CA VAL A 43 -11.13 5.77 14.03
C VAL A 43 -12.62 5.61 14.30
N SER A 44 -13.12 6.44 15.23
CA SER A 44 -14.53 6.36 15.65
C SER A 44 -15.47 7.18 14.76
N SER A 45 -14.95 8.20 14.08
CA SER A 45 -15.68 9.03 13.11
C SER A 45 -14.72 9.77 12.20
N THR A 46 -15.23 10.51 11.20
CA THR A 46 -14.40 11.36 10.32
C THR A 46 -13.63 12.46 11.03
N THR A 47 -14.05 12.80 12.26
CA THR A 47 -13.43 13.85 13.10
C THR A 47 -12.90 13.34 14.43
N THR A 48 -12.96 12.04 14.70
CA THR A 48 -12.59 11.49 16.02
C THR A 48 -11.79 10.19 15.85
N PHE A 49 -10.64 10.15 16.49
CA PHE A 49 -9.77 8.99 16.54
C PHE A 49 -9.19 8.79 17.95
N LYS A 50 -8.62 7.62 18.18
CA LYS A 50 -7.98 7.25 19.44
C LYS A 50 -6.50 6.95 19.27
N VAL A 51 -5.73 7.30 20.28
CA VAL A 51 -4.30 6.98 20.37
C VAL A 51 -3.96 6.51 21.79
N VAL A 52 -2.90 5.71 21.90
CA VAL A 52 -2.39 5.25 23.19
C VAL A 52 -1.27 6.19 23.63
N THR A 53 -1.33 6.65 24.89
CA THR A 53 -0.31 7.44 25.54
C THR A 53 0.37 6.64 26.65
N ALA A 54 1.60 6.98 27.00
CA ALA A 54 2.32 6.33 28.09
C ALA A 54 1.74 6.65 29.48
N GLY A 55 0.98 7.75 29.61
CA GLY A 55 0.35 8.13 30.86
C GLY A 55 -1.03 7.49 31.06
N SER A 56 -1.44 7.37 32.32
CA SER A 56 -2.78 6.94 32.70
C SER A 56 -3.60 8.15 33.15
N ALA A 57 -4.85 8.20 32.73
CA ALA A 57 -5.80 9.22 33.18
C ALA A 57 -6.17 9.03 34.66
N SER A 58 -6.38 10.10 35.34
CA SER A 58 -6.73 10.09 36.79
C SER A 58 -8.21 9.76 37.04
N SER A 59 -9.11 10.19 36.15
CA SER A 59 -10.56 10.02 36.27
C SER A 59 -11.25 9.37 35.07
N GLY A 60 -10.62 9.37 33.93
CA GLY A 60 -11.08 8.66 32.73
C GLY A 60 -12.21 9.32 31.94
N SER A 61 -12.63 10.51 32.24
CA SER A 61 -13.72 11.20 31.50
C SER A 61 -13.62 12.72 31.43
N THR A 62 -12.42 13.26 31.52
CA THR A 62 -12.23 14.73 31.50
C THR A 62 -11.98 15.21 30.08
N ASN A 63 -12.77 16.17 29.61
CA ASN A 63 -12.49 16.91 28.40
C ASN A 63 -11.41 17.96 28.66
N GLY A 64 -10.44 18.10 27.74
CA GLY A 64 -9.35 19.03 27.94
C GLY A 64 -8.47 19.12 26.67
N GLY A 65 -7.22 19.53 26.86
CA GLY A 65 -6.24 19.63 25.77
C GLY A 65 -6.13 21.02 25.15
N GLY A 66 -7.04 21.93 25.48
CA GLY A 66 -7.07 23.30 24.95
C GLY A 66 -7.66 23.35 23.51
N THR A 67 -7.67 24.59 22.96
CA THR A 67 -8.21 24.85 21.59
C THR A 67 -7.13 25.12 20.56
N SER A 68 -5.86 25.16 20.96
CA SER A 68 -4.71 25.47 20.08
C SER A 68 -3.96 24.23 19.62
N GLY A 69 -4.45 23.04 19.98
CA GLY A 69 -3.85 21.77 19.57
C GLY A 69 -3.87 21.60 18.06
N THR A 70 -2.77 21.11 17.52
CA THR A 70 -2.65 20.74 16.10
C THR A 70 -2.36 19.25 15.96
N ALA A 71 -2.87 18.65 14.89
CA ALA A 71 -2.64 17.27 14.54
C ALA A 71 -2.08 17.19 13.11
N THR A 72 -0.87 16.66 12.97
CA THR A 72 -0.24 16.41 11.67
C THR A 72 -0.25 14.92 11.41
N PHE A 73 -0.91 14.51 10.35
CA PHE A 73 -1.10 13.10 10.02
C PHE A 73 -0.09 12.63 8.99
N GLN A 74 0.31 11.37 9.10
CA GLN A 74 1.13 10.70 8.11
C GLN A 74 0.74 9.22 8.02
N ILE A 75 0.79 8.68 6.81
CA ILE A 75 0.57 7.24 6.60
C ILE A 75 1.80 6.45 7.05
N PRO A 76 1.65 5.19 7.50
CA PRO A 76 2.79 4.36 7.85
C PRO A 76 3.56 3.96 6.57
N ILE A 77 4.73 4.55 6.34
CA ILE A 77 5.57 4.32 5.15
C ILE A 77 6.79 3.45 5.39
N GLY A 78 7.01 2.99 6.60
CA GLY A 78 8.20 2.22 6.97
C GLY A 78 7.95 1.21 8.08
N ASN A 79 9.00 0.56 8.50
CA ASN A 79 8.98 -0.31 9.66
C ASN A 79 8.88 0.52 10.94
N GLU A 80 7.99 0.13 11.84
CA GLU A 80 7.80 0.78 13.14
C GLU A 80 8.99 0.55 14.09
N THR A 81 9.62 -0.59 13.93
CA THR A 81 10.85 -0.96 14.61
C THR A 81 11.96 -1.06 13.58
N GLY A 82 13.15 -0.59 13.90
CA GLY A 82 14.30 -0.69 13.01
C GLY A 82 14.41 -2.08 12.43
N ALA A 83 14.61 -2.18 11.12
CA ALA A 83 14.84 -3.45 10.42
C ALA A 83 16.23 -4.00 10.78
N GLU A 84 16.51 -4.09 12.06
CA GLU A 84 17.71 -4.70 12.55
C GLU A 84 17.58 -6.21 12.34
N GLY A 85 18.63 -6.81 11.77
CA GLY A 85 18.62 -8.23 11.43
C GLY A 85 18.28 -9.12 12.63
N LEU A 86 17.87 -10.34 12.37
CA LEU A 86 17.68 -11.37 13.39
C LEU A 86 19.00 -12.12 13.59
N GLY A 87 19.30 -12.50 14.83
CA GLY A 87 20.44 -13.37 15.14
C GLY A 87 21.56 -12.68 15.92
N TRP A 88 22.69 -13.36 15.99
CA TRP A 88 23.85 -12.92 16.74
C TRP A 88 24.43 -11.61 16.17
N GLY A 89 24.63 -10.63 17.05
CA GLY A 89 25.17 -9.33 16.64
C GLY A 89 24.15 -8.36 15.99
N ALA A 90 22.87 -8.69 15.97
CA ALA A 90 21.82 -7.84 15.40
C ALA A 90 21.29 -6.77 16.37
N GLY A 91 21.73 -6.75 17.61
CA GLY A 91 21.35 -5.74 18.60
C GLY A 91 22.26 -4.53 18.61
N THR A 92 21.92 -3.55 19.45
CA THR A 92 22.76 -2.40 19.71
C THR A 92 24.12 -2.82 20.28
N TRP A 93 25.18 -2.32 19.68
CA TRP A 93 26.54 -2.56 20.13
C TRP A 93 26.73 -1.99 21.53
N ASN A 94 27.22 -2.84 22.47
CA ASN A 94 27.60 -2.42 23.81
C ASN A 94 26.48 -1.82 24.68
N THR A 95 25.35 -2.48 24.78
CA THR A 95 24.39 -2.18 25.82
C THR A 95 24.92 -2.74 27.14
N ALA A 96 25.76 -1.97 27.83
CA ALA A 96 26.28 -2.34 29.13
C ALA A 96 25.15 -2.38 30.15
N GLY A 97 24.92 -3.52 30.76
CA GLY A 97 24.14 -3.61 31.98
C GLY A 97 22.69 -3.99 31.86
N ALA A 98 22.26 -4.62 30.82
CA ALA A 98 20.98 -5.31 30.78
C ALA A 98 20.96 -6.45 31.77
N THR A 99 20.52 -6.17 33.00
CA THR A 99 20.35 -7.16 34.08
C THR A 99 18.94 -7.77 34.09
N THR A 100 18.10 -7.44 33.13
CA THR A 100 16.74 -7.97 33.01
C THR A 100 16.58 -8.70 31.68
N ALA A 101 15.82 -9.76 31.69
CA ALA A 101 15.56 -10.65 30.56
C ALA A 101 14.90 -10.00 29.34
N ASP A 102 14.57 -8.72 29.43
CA ASP A 102 13.93 -7.93 28.37
C ASP A 102 14.86 -6.91 27.71
N ALA A 103 16.11 -6.85 28.11
CA ALA A 103 17.04 -5.98 27.44
C ALA A 103 17.58 -6.71 26.21
N ASP A 104 17.38 -6.14 25.07
CA ASP A 104 17.96 -6.57 23.80
C ASP A 104 19.45 -6.78 23.99
N GLY A 105 19.81 -8.06 24.10
CA GLY A 105 21.03 -8.52 24.68
C GLY A 105 22.28 -8.06 23.98
N GLY A 106 23.36 -8.14 24.71
CA GLY A 106 24.69 -8.00 24.17
C GLY A 106 25.06 -9.14 23.24
N TRP A 107 26.34 -9.27 22.97
CA TRP A 107 26.91 -10.22 22.03
C TRP A 107 26.52 -11.69 22.25
N ASN A 108 26.05 -12.05 23.41
CA ASN A 108 25.75 -13.44 23.78
C ASN A 108 24.26 -13.80 23.68
N ASP A 109 23.39 -12.84 23.50
CA ASP A 109 21.96 -13.11 23.42
C ASP A 109 21.47 -12.95 22.00
N PRO A 110 20.86 -13.98 21.42
CA PRO A 110 20.15 -13.81 20.16
C PRO A 110 18.94 -12.88 20.41
N ARG A 111 18.75 -11.91 19.55
CA ARG A 111 17.56 -11.07 19.58
C ARG A 111 16.32 -11.97 19.61
N SER A 112 15.39 -11.68 20.52
CA SER A 112 14.13 -12.42 20.57
C SER A 112 13.42 -12.32 19.23
N GLY A 113 12.97 -13.46 18.70
CA GLY A 113 12.31 -13.56 17.38
C GLY A 113 10.95 -12.87 17.26
N SER A 114 10.60 -12.02 18.21
CA SER A 114 9.40 -11.17 18.18
C SER A 114 9.57 -9.91 17.33
N GLY A 115 10.74 -9.66 16.76
CA GLY A 115 10.93 -8.65 15.72
C GLY A 115 10.18 -9.08 14.48
N ILE A 116 9.02 -8.48 14.23
CA ILE A 116 8.25 -8.71 13.01
C ILE A 116 9.15 -8.29 11.84
N PHE A 117 9.58 -9.26 11.03
CA PHE A 117 10.19 -8.96 9.75
C PHE A 117 9.11 -8.32 8.87
N GLN A 118 9.07 -7.01 8.85
CA GLN A 118 8.22 -6.28 7.93
C GLN A 118 9.01 -6.08 6.63
N PRO A 119 8.52 -6.61 5.50
CA PRO A 119 9.15 -6.34 4.23
C PRO A 119 9.09 -4.84 3.95
N MET A 120 10.11 -4.31 3.27
CA MET A 120 10.16 -2.91 2.85
C MET A 120 8.84 -2.52 2.16
N ARG A 121 8.22 -1.44 2.61
CA ARG A 121 6.98 -0.95 2.04
C ARG A 121 7.24 -0.34 0.69
N ILE A 122 6.52 -0.83 -0.29
CA ILE A 122 6.56 -0.35 -1.67
C ILE A 122 5.34 0.53 -1.89
N ILE A 123 5.55 1.72 -2.42
CA ILE A 123 4.47 2.64 -2.76
C ILE A 123 4.38 2.71 -4.28
N TYR A 124 3.18 2.49 -4.81
CA TYR A 124 2.89 2.62 -6.22
C TYR A 124 2.15 3.92 -6.48
N PHE A 125 2.62 4.66 -7.48
CA PHE A 125 2.03 5.91 -7.91
C PHE A 125 1.53 5.78 -9.33
N THR A 126 0.36 6.37 -9.59
CA THR A 126 -0.18 6.50 -10.94
C THR A 126 -0.92 7.83 -11.06
N ARG A 127 -0.98 8.37 -12.26
CA ARG A 127 -1.69 9.62 -12.54
C ARG A 127 -3.09 9.27 -13.06
N TYR A 128 -4.10 9.85 -12.43
CA TYR A 128 -5.48 9.83 -12.90
C TYR A 128 -5.89 11.26 -13.29
N GLN A 129 -6.00 11.53 -14.59
CA GLN A 129 -6.15 12.90 -15.10
C GLN A 129 -5.03 13.81 -14.53
N ASP A 130 -5.37 14.80 -13.71
CA ASP A 130 -4.41 15.66 -13.03
C ASP A 130 -4.11 15.24 -11.59
N ASP A 131 -4.89 14.31 -11.07
CA ASP A 131 -4.76 13.83 -9.69
C ASP A 131 -3.72 12.72 -9.56
N LEU A 132 -3.16 12.58 -8.36
CA LEU A 132 -2.29 11.49 -8.00
C LEU A 132 -3.08 10.40 -7.29
N LEU A 133 -3.05 9.19 -7.83
CA LEU A 133 -3.47 7.98 -7.13
C LEU A 133 -2.24 7.23 -6.66
N PHE A 134 -2.33 6.66 -5.47
CA PHE A 134 -1.27 5.81 -4.95
C PHE A 134 -1.80 4.80 -3.95
N ASN A 135 -1.07 3.73 -3.77
CA ASN A 135 -1.27 2.79 -2.67
C ASN A 135 0.07 2.33 -2.10
N ILE A 136 0.06 2.04 -0.81
CA ILE A 136 1.11 1.24 -0.19
C ILE A 136 0.78 -0.22 -0.51
N ARG A 137 1.77 -0.99 -0.91
CA ARG A 137 1.58 -2.41 -1.22
C ARG A 137 0.82 -3.12 -0.09
N TYR A 138 -0.26 -3.79 -0.44
CA TYR A 138 -1.21 -4.45 0.48
C TYR A 138 -2.03 -3.49 1.35
N GLY A 139 -2.07 -2.23 1.01
CA GLY A 139 -2.91 -1.23 1.64
C GLY A 139 -3.93 -0.65 0.69
N SER A 140 -4.70 0.30 1.20
CA SER A 140 -5.80 0.96 0.50
C SER A 140 -5.31 1.94 -0.57
N ILE A 141 -6.22 2.33 -1.46
CA ILE A 141 -5.96 3.31 -2.51
C ILE A 141 -6.24 4.72 -1.97
N TYR A 142 -5.33 5.64 -2.20
CA TYR A 142 -5.44 7.05 -1.86
C TYR A 142 -5.44 7.92 -3.10
N ARG A 143 -6.18 9.04 -3.02
CA ARG A 143 -6.22 10.09 -4.04
C ARG A 143 -5.78 11.41 -3.45
N TRP A 144 -4.86 12.08 -4.11
CA TRP A 144 -4.51 13.46 -3.85
C TRP A 144 -4.91 14.33 -5.04
N VAL A 145 -5.80 15.30 -4.78
CA VAL A 145 -6.33 16.20 -5.81
C VAL A 145 -5.31 17.29 -6.06
N TRP A 146 -4.88 17.47 -7.31
CA TRP A 146 -3.77 18.36 -7.67
C TRP A 146 -4.03 19.84 -7.34
N GLN A 147 -5.29 20.26 -7.32
CA GLN A 147 -5.69 21.62 -6.94
C GLN A 147 -5.65 21.87 -5.43
N SER A 148 -5.43 20.84 -4.64
CA SER A 148 -5.31 20.96 -3.20
C SER A 148 -3.95 21.55 -2.83
N SER A 149 -3.89 22.22 -1.67
CA SER A 149 -2.60 22.66 -1.11
C SER A 149 -1.68 21.43 -0.93
N PRO A 150 -0.36 21.56 -1.16
CA PRO A 150 0.61 20.49 -0.88
C PRO A 150 0.57 19.98 0.56
N SER A 151 0.09 20.79 1.49
CA SER A 151 -0.12 20.41 2.89
C SER A 151 -1.43 19.64 3.13
N THR A 152 -2.30 19.54 2.12
CA THR A 152 -3.54 18.77 2.23
C THR A 152 -3.23 17.30 2.08
N ARG A 153 -3.65 16.49 3.04
CA ARG A 153 -3.49 15.05 3.01
C ARG A 153 -4.34 14.42 1.89
N ALA A 154 -3.80 13.40 1.25
CA ALA A 154 -4.56 12.56 0.34
C ALA A 154 -5.74 11.88 1.07
N ALA A 155 -6.86 11.79 0.39
CA ALA A 155 -8.06 11.10 0.91
C ALA A 155 -8.05 9.62 0.51
N LEU A 156 -8.59 8.79 1.39
CA LEU A 156 -8.87 7.40 1.07
C LEU A 156 -9.90 7.33 -0.06
N LEU A 157 -9.64 6.56 -1.09
CA LEU A 157 -10.52 6.52 -2.28
C LEU A 157 -11.93 6.00 -1.95
N SER A 158 -12.05 5.08 -1.01
CA SER A 158 -13.34 4.54 -0.53
C SER A 158 -14.23 5.57 0.16
N VAL A 159 -13.67 6.70 0.62
CA VAL A 159 -14.38 7.76 1.34
C VAL A 159 -14.77 8.92 0.42
N SER A 160 -14.22 8.99 -0.77
CA SER A 160 -14.43 10.11 -1.72
C SER A 160 -15.35 9.70 -2.86
N PRO A 161 -16.19 10.53 -3.28
CA PRO A 161 -17.28 11.33 -2.74
C PRO A 161 -18.64 10.81 -3.17
N SER A 162 -19.03 9.68 -3.04
CA SER A 162 -20.41 9.21 -3.12
C SER A 162 -20.53 7.70 -3.09
N SER A 163 -21.04 7.29 -1.96
CA SER A 163 -21.90 6.12 -1.76
C SER A 163 -21.63 4.86 -2.61
N GLY A 164 -21.27 3.80 -1.94
CA GLY A 164 -21.40 2.44 -2.45
C GLY A 164 -20.41 2.09 -3.53
N THR A 165 -19.17 2.46 -3.33
CA THR A 165 -18.15 2.37 -4.38
C THR A 165 -17.39 1.05 -4.38
N GLU A 166 -17.51 0.25 -3.33
CA GLU A 166 -16.89 -1.09 -3.23
C GLU A 166 -15.41 -1.11 -3.68
N VAL A 167 -14.69 -0.01 -3.39
CA VAL A 167 -13.27 0.10 -3.67
C VAL A 167 -12.54 -0.96 -2.85
N PRO A 168 -11.61 -1.72 -3.44
CA PRO A 168 -10.84 -2.71 -2.69
C PRO A 168 -10.07 -2.09 -1.52
N GLU A 169 -10.17 -2.69 -0.34
CA GLU A 169 -9.52 -2.20 0.88
C GLU A 169 -8.02 -2.50 0.90
N GLU A 170 -7.64 -3.66 0.36
CA GLU A 170 -6.24 -4.07 0.22
C GLU A 170 -5.90 -4.30 -1.25
N VAL A 171 -4.80 -3.71 -1.70
CA VAL A 171 -4.36 -3.76 -3.10
C VAL A 171 -2.85 -3.95 -3.18
N THR A 172 -2.41 -4.87 -4.02
CA THR A 172 -0.98 -5.02 -4.31
C THR A 172 -0.47 -3.79 -5.06
N GLN A 173 -1.15 -3.38 -6.13
CA GLN A 173 -0.80 -2.22 -6.94
C GLN A 173 -2.05 -1.60 -7.56
N VAL A 174 -2.15 -0.27 -7.48
CA VAL A 174 -3.09 0.53 -8.28
C VAL A 174 -2.41 1.03 -9.54
N LEU A 175 -3.12 1.03 -10.65
CA LEU A 175 -2.66 1.63 -11.91
C LEU A 175 -3.86 2.04 -12.78
N ILE A 176 -3.61 2.81 -13.82
CA ILE A 176 -4.60 3.18 -14.83
C ILE A 176 -4.51 2.20 -16.00
N ALA A 177 -5.64 1.69 -16.42
CA ALA A 177 -5.72 0.79 -17.55
C ALA A 177 -5.25 1.48 -18.85
N GLN A 178 -4.66 0.71 -19.75
CA GLN A 178 -4.47 1.14 -21.13
C GLN A 178 -5.76 0.87 -21.89
N ASP A 179 -6.64 1.83 -21.82
CA ASP A 179 -7.88 1.95 -22.58
C ASP A 179 -7.84 3.23 -23.43
N ASN A 180 -8.79 3.41 -24.32
CA ASN A 180 -8.84 4.61 -25.15
C ASN A 180 -9.28 5.86 -24.38
N THR A 181 -9.77 5.71 -23.16
CA THR A 181 -10.30 6.78 -22.32
C THR A 181 -9.37 7.17 -21.19
N SER A 182 -8.46 6.26 -20.79
CA SER A 182 -7.52 6.40 -19.65
C SER A 182 -8.21 6.72 -18.32
N ASN A 183 -9.43 6.23 -18.15
CA ASN A 183 -10.25 6.55 -16.98
C ASN A 183 -10.50 5.35 -16.07
N ILE A 184 -10.22 4.14 -16.52
CA ILE A 184 -10.45 2.93 -15.72
C ILE A 184 -9.29 2.71 -14.77
N ILE A 185 -9.60 2.66 -13.48
CA ILE A 185 -8.63 2.34 -12.43
C ILE A 185 -8.58 0.82 -12.27
N LEU A 186 -7.39 0.24 -12.33
CA LEU A 186 -7.13 -1.17 -12.05
C LEU A 186 -6.57 -1.33 -10.65
N ALA A 187 -7.11 -2.29 -9.91
CA ALA A 187 -6.61 -2.78 -8.64
C ALA A 187 -6.13 -4.23 -8.83
N LEU A 188 -4.84 -4.46 -8.64
CA LEU A 188 -4.20 -5.76 -8.84
C LEU A 188 -3.95 -6.46 -7.51
N GLY A 189 -4.22 -7.77 -7.45
CA GLY A 189 -4.07 -8.59 -6.26
C GLY A 189 -4.80 -7.95 -5.09
N CYS A 190 -6.11 -7.94 -5.11
CA CYS A 190 -6.92 -7.07 -4.26
C CYS A 190 -8.04 -7.81 -3.54
N THR A 191 -8.68 -7.11 -2.61
CA THR A 191 -9.88 -7.58 -1.89
C THR A 191 -11.02 -7.85 -2.88
N PRO A 192 -11.66 -9.04 -2.86
CA PRO A 192 -12.77 -9.38 -3.74
C PRO A 192 -14.02 -8.53 -3.46
N TYR A 193 -15.03 -8.67 -4.32
CA TYR A 193 -16.35 -8.09 -4.13
C TYR A 193 -17.26 -9.05 -3.35
N PRO A 194 -18.06 -8.59 -2.40
CA PRO A 194 -18.11 -7.23 -1.85
C PRO A 194 -16.89 -6.93 -0.98
N ALA A 195 -16.34 -5.71 -1.02
CA ALA A 195 -15.16 -5.34 -0.27
C ALA A 195 -15.44 -5.31 1.24
N SER A 196 -16.61 -4.80 1.63
CA SER A 196 -17.04 -4.77 3.03
C SER A 196 -17.37 -6.16 3.55
N GLY A 197 -16.68 -6.57 4.62
CA GLY A 197 -16.86 -7.90 5.22
C GLY A 197 -16.35 -9.05 4.37
N SER A 198 -15.52 -8.74 3.39
CA SER A 198 -14.92 -9.72 2.49
C SER A 198 -13.83 -10.52 3.19
N PRO A 199 -13.59 -11.75 2.71
CA PRO A 199 -12.38 -12.48 3.11
C PRO A 199 -11.11 -11.72 2.71
N ASP A 200 -9.99 -12.23 3.18
CA ASP A 200 -8.67 -11.74 2.89
C ASP A 200 -8.45 -11.45 1.39
N ARG A 201 -7.52 -10.58 1.10
CA ARG A 201 -7.10 -10.22 -0.25
C ARG A 201 -6.79 -11.46 -1.11
N ASP A 202 -7.37 -11.53 -2.31
CA ASP A 202 -7.00 -12.51 -3.32
C ASP A 202 -5.77 -12.01 -4.11
N PRO A 203 -4.61 -12.68 -4.01
CA PRO A 203 -3.37 -12.23 -4.63
C PRO A 203 -3.37 -12.30 -6.16
N LEU A 204 -4.30 -13.00 -6.79
CA LEU A 204 -4.41 -13.17 -8.24
C LEU A 204 -5.58 -12.40 -8.85
N LEU A 205 -6.42 -11.77 -8.05
CA LEU A 205 -7.59 -11.04 -8.50
C LEU A 205 -7.20 -9.67 -9.07
N ILE A 206 -7.81 -9.33 -10.19
CA ILE A 206 -7.76 -8.02 -10.82
C ILE A 206 -9.18 -7.47 -10.79
N ARG A 207 -9.38 -6.28 -10.22
CA ARG A 207 -10.63 -5.56 -10.28
C ARG A 207 -10.45 -4.23 -10.99
N TRP A 208 -11.48 -3.76 -11.64
CA TRP A 208 -11.47 -2.46 -12.30
C TRP A 208 -12.73 -1.65 -12.01
N SER A 209 -12.55 -0.34 -12.09
CA SER A 209 -13.60 0.63 -11.87
C SER A 209 -14.51 0.79 -13.10
N ASP A 210 -15.66 1.40 -12.89
CA ASP A 210 -16.54 1.83 -13.97
C ASP A 210 -15.89 2.96 -14.80
N VAL A 211 -16.09 2.94 -16.11
CA VAL A 211 -15.58 3.94 -17.05
C VAL A 211 -16.22 5.31 -16.84
N SER A 212 -17.49 5.33 -16.44
CA SER A 212 -18.24 6.56 -16.21
C SER A 212 -18.00 7.16 -14.82
N ASN A 213 -17.68 6.31 -13.86
CA ASN A 213 -17.33 6.70 -12.50
C ASN A 213 -16.11 5.89 -12.00
N PRO A 214 -14.89 6.43 -12.14
CA PRO A 214 -13.66 5.72 -11.82
C PRO A 214 -13.48 5.37 -10.34
N PHE A 215 -14.36 5.88 -9.49
CA PHE A 215 -14.38 5.56 -8.07
C PHE A 215 -15.40 4.46 -7.71
N ASN A 216 -16.12 3.93 -8.70
CA ASN A 216 -17.09 2.86 -8.51
C ASN A 216 -16.53 1.52 -8.99
N PHE A 217 -16.33 0.58 -8.05
CA PHE A 217 -15.88 -0.78 -8.30
C PHE A 217 -17.00 -1.82 -8.09
N THR A 218 -18.25 -1.37 -8.05
CA THR A 218 -19.41 -2.24 -7.87
C THR A 218 -19.79 -2.89 -9.20
N PRO A 219 -19.65 -4.20 -9.38
CA PRO A 219 -20.13 -4.88 -10.58
C PRO A 219 -21.66 -4.85 -10.63
N SER A 220 -22.21 -4.41 -11.75
CA SER A 220 -23.66 -4.46 -12.00
C SER A 220 -23.93 -4.39 -13.50
N ASP A 221 -25.16 -4.68 -13.90
CA ASP A 221 -25.60 -4.59 -15.30
C ASP A 221 -25.56 -3.14 -15.85
N LEU A 222 -25.43 -2.15 -14.97
CA LEU A 222 -25.41 -0.72 -15.32
C LEU A 222 -23.99 -0.13 -15.28
N THR A 223 -22.97 -0.90 -14.87
CA THR A 223 -21.60 -0.44 -14.73
C THR A 223 -20.66 -1.31 -15.54
N THR A 224 -19.55 -0.74 -15.97
CA THR A 224 -18.45 -1.49 -16.60
C THR A 224 -17.48 -2.08 -15.60
N ALA A 225 -17.68 -1.83 -14.28
CA ALA A 225 -16.87 -2.38 -13.23
C ALA A 225 -16.95 -3.92 -13.21
N GLY A 226 -15.83 -4.56 -12.94
CA GLY A 226 -15.77 -6.02 -12.94
C GLY A 226 -14.46 -6.56 -12.37
N SER A 227 -14.27 -7.86 -12.56
CA SER A 227 -13.07 -8.56 -12.10
C SER A 227 -12.71 -9.74 -12.97
N LEU A 228 -11.41 -10.07 -12.99
CA LEU A 228 -10.83 -11.28 -13.58
C LEU A 228 -9.74 -11.81 -12.65
N SER A 229 -9.54 -13.12 -12.62
CA SER A 229 -8.43 -13.73 -11.88
C SER A 229 -7.40 -14.30 -12.83
N VAL A 230 -6.13 -14.08 -12.51
CA VAL A 230 -5.02 -14.76 -13.17
C VAL A 230 -5.07 -16.25 -12.84
N GLN A 231 -4.99 -17.11 -13.83
CA GLN A 231 -5.20 -18.55 -13.64
C GLN A 231 -3.95 -19.27 -13.10
N ASN A 232 -2.76 -18.74 -13.40
CA ASN A 232 -1.49 -19.37 -13.06
C ASN A 232 -0.58 -18.42 -12.29
N GLY A 233 0.08 -18.93 -11.26
CA GLY A 233 0.92 -18.19 -10.34
C GLY A 233 0.37 -18.19 -8.91
N SER A 234 1.13 -17.69 -7.97
CA SER A 234 0.73 -17.57 -6.55
C SER A 234 0.27 -16.16 -6.20
N HIS A 235 0.85 -15.16 -6.84
CA HIS A 235 0.48 -13.75 -6.60
C HIS A 235 0.95 -12.83 -7.73
N ILE A 236 0.26 -11.73 -7.91
CA ILE A 236 0.66 -10.67 -8.82
C ILE A 236 1.80 -9.87 -8.18
N LEU A 237 2.92 -9.77 -8.89
CA LEU A 237 4.08 -8.96 -8.48
C LEU A 237 3.97 -7.52 -8.96
N ARG A 238 3.61 -7.34 -10.24
CA ARG A 238 3.61 -6.03 -10.90
C ARG A 238 2.66 -5.99 -12.09
N GLY A 239 1.98 -4.88 -12.25
CA GLY A 239 1.34 -4.46 -13.49
C GLY A 239 2.13 -3.35 -14.17
N VAL A 240 2.29 -3.43 -15.48
CA VAL A 240 3.02 -2.43 -16.28
C VAL A 240 2.15 -2.02 -17.46
N PRO A 241 1.67 -0.77 -17.50
CA PRO A 241 0.94 -0.28 -18.66
C PRO A 241 1.90 -0.09 -19.84
N THR A 242 1.51 -0.61 -20.99
CA THR A 242 2.18 -0.38 -22.27
C THR A 242 1.27 0.40 -23.21
N THR A 243 1.66 0.62 -24.45
CA THR A 243 0.83 1.39 -25.41
C THR A 243 -0.43 0.66 -25.88
N ARG A 244 -0.53 -0.66 -25.72
CA ARG A 244 -1.64 -1.48 -26.26
C ARG A 244 -2.33 -2.34 -25.22
N GLU A 245 -1.66 -2.64 -24.11
CA GLU A 245 -2.09 -3.62 -23.13
C GLU A 245 -1.44 -3.31 -21.79
N THR A 246 -2.00 -3.86 -20.73
CA THR A 246 -1.35 -3.85 -19.42
C THR A 246 -0.74 -5.22 -19.18
N LEU A 247 0.58 -5.29 -19.05
CA LEU A 247 1.29 -6.53 -18.72
C LEU A 247 1.17 -6.81 -17.23
N ILE A 248 0.74 -8.01 -16.89
CA ILE A 248 0.57 -8.48 -15.52
C ILE A 248 1.60 -9.58 -15.25
N PHE A 249 2.53 -9.31 -14.37
CA PHE A 249 3.57 -10.25 -13.96
C PHE A 249 3.18 -10.93 -12.65
N THR A 250 3.22 -12.24 -12.67
CA THR A 250 3.29 -13.06 -11.45
C THR A 250 4.74 -13.49 -11.22
N GLU A 251 5.00 -14.31 -10.22
CA GLU A 251 6.33 -14.88 -9.98
C GLU A 251 6.77 -15.83 -11.09
N SER A 252 5.85 -16.38 -11.87
CA SER A 252 6.13 -17.42 -12.87
C SER A 252 5.52 -17.16 -14.24
N THR A 253 4.52 -16.29 -14.36
CA THR A 253 3.79 -16.04 -15.60
C THR A 253 3.76 -14.59 -16.02
N LEU A 254 3.63 -14.37 -17.31
CA LEU A 254 3.34 -13.08 -17.92
C LEU A 254 1.99 -13.14 -18.61
N ASN A 255 1.10 -12.28 -18.17
CA ASN A 255 -0.24 -12.14 -18.73
C ASN A 255 -0.42 -10.76 -19.36
N SER A 256 -1.29 -10.69 -20.34
CA SER A 256 -1.65 -9.47 -21.05
C SER A 256 -3.13 -9.16 -20.80
N LEU A 257 -3.39 -8.05 -20.15
CA LEU A 257 -4.73 -7.51 -19.93
C LEU A 257 -5.02 -6.48 -21.02
N LYS A 258 -5.98 -6.80 -21.90
CA LYS A 258 -6.36 -5.98 -23.05
C LYS A 258 -7.76 -5.42 -22.87
N PHE A 259 -7.92 -4.13 -23.11
CA PHE A 259 -9.23 -3.50 -23.18
C PHE A 259 -9.91 -3.91 -24.49
N THR A 260 -11.12 -4.43 -24.42
CA THR A 260 -11.87 -4.92 -25.59
C THR A 260 -12.88 -3.91 -26.11
N GLY A 261 -13.36 -2.99 -25.24
CA GLY A 261 -14.41 -2.03 -25.58
C GLY A 261 -15.77 -2.66 -25.84
N THR A 262 -15.98 -3.90 -25.43
CA THR A 262 -17.21 -4.67 -25.56
C THR A 262 -17.82 -4.96 -24.20
N PHE A 263 -18.84 -5.83 -24.15
CA PHE A 263 -19.45 -6.27 -22.91
C PHE A 263 -18.42 -6.89 -21.94
N ASP A 264 -17.48 -7.67 -22.47
CA ASP A 264 -16.30 -8.12 -21.74
C ASP A 264 -15.27 -6.98 -21.77
N VAL A 265 -15.32 -6.09 -20.81
CA VAL A 265 -14.49 -4.86 -20.76
C VAL A 265 -13.01 -5.15 -20.92
N PHE A 266 -12.52 -6.21 -20.28
CA PHE A 266 -11.14 -6.67 -20.37
C PHE A 266 -11.07 -8.15 -20.72
N ARG A 267 -10.03 -8.48 -21.48
CA ARG A 267 -9.61 -9.84 -21.77
C ARG A 267 -8.21 -10.06 -21.20
N LEU A 268 -8.03 -11.19 -20.53
CA LEU A 268 -6.75 -11.62 -19.99
C LEU A 268 -6.22 -12.79 -20.80
N ASP A 269 -5.06 -12.61 -21.43
CA ASP A 269 -4.36 -13.65 -22.19
C ASP A 269 -3.04 -13.98 -21.49
N GLU A 270 -2.72 -15.28 -21.32
CA GLU A 270 -1.41 -15.68 -20.83
C GLU A 270 -0.40 -15.69 -21.99
N ASN A 271 0.61 -14.83 -21.90
CA ASN A 271 1.66 -14.71 -22.92
C ASN A 271 2.82 -15.68 -22.70
N SER A 272 3.08 -16.04 -21.46
CA SER A 272 4.16 -16.98 -21.10
C SER A 272 3.94 -17.58 -19.72
N SER A 273 4.12 -18.89 -19.62
CA SER A 273 4.06 -19.66 -18.36
C SER A 273 5.42 -19.89 -17.72
N PHE A 274 6.49 -19.35 -18.29
CA PHE A 274 7.88 -19.54 -17.81
C PHE A 274 8.64 -18.23 -17.69
N THR A 275 7.95 -17.16 -17.39
CA THR A 275 8.54 -15.84 -17.25
C THR A 275 8.60 -15.49 -15.77
N SER A 276 9.79 -15.47 -15.20
CA SER A 276 10.00 -15.01 -13.83
C SER A 276 10.28 -13.51 -13.81
N LEU A 277 9.79 -12.83 -12.80
CA LEU A 277 10.18 -11.47 -12.46
C LEU A 277 10.88 -11.51 -11.08
N VAL A 278 12.12 -11.04 -11.01
CA VAL A 278 12.93 -11.13 -9.77
C VAL A 278 12.42 -10.20 -8.66
N GLY A 279 11.68 -9.17 -9.02
CA GLY A 279 11.09 -8.25 -8.05
C GLY A 279 10.21 -7.18 -8.71
N PRO A 280 9.36 -6.49 -7.95
CA PRO A 280 8.35 -5.58 -8.50
C PRO A 280 8.91 -4.41 -9.35
N TYR A 281 10.13 -3.97 -9.07
CA TYR A 281 10.79 -2.89 -9.81
C TYR A 281 11.81 -3.37 -10.83
N ALA A 282 11.91 -4.68 -11.04
CA ALA A 282 12.83 -5.26 -12.01
C ALA A 282 12.28 -5.23 -13.46
N VAL A 283 11.37 -4.32 -13.76
CA VAL A 283 10.74 -4.14 -15.07
C VAL A 283 10.68 -2.66 -15.44
N ALA A 284 10.99 -2.35 -16.69
CA ALA A 284 10.90 -1.01 -17.25
C ALA A 284 10.43 -1.06 -18.70
N THR A 285 9.65 -0.06 -19.12
CA THR A 285 9.20 0.09 -20.50
C THR A 285 9.82 1.35 -21.10
N VAL A 286 10.47 1.19 -22.23
CA VAL A 286 11.13 2.28 -22.97
C VAL A 286 10.83 2.08 -24.47
N ASP A 287 10.36 3.12 -25.13
CA ASP A 287 10.08 3.13 -26.59
C ASP A 287 9.22 1.96 -27.07
N GLY A 288 8.20 1.60 -26.28
CA GLY A 288 7.28 0.52 -26.61
C GLY A 288 7.84 -0.89 -26.39
N VAL A 289 9.06 -0.99 -25.87
CA VAL A 289 9.67 -2.28 -25.48
C VAL A 289 9.67 -2.38 -23.96
N THR A 290 9.19 -3.48 -23.45
CA THR A 290 9.24 -3.78 -22.01
C THR A 290 10.39 -4.73 -21.74
N TYR A 291 11.30 -4.32 -20.86
CA TYR A 291 12.46 -5.08 -20.40
C TYR A 291 12.29 -5.48 -18.95
N TRP A 292 12.67 -6.70 -18.60
CA TRP A 292 12.65 -7.13 -17.20
C TRP A 292 13.77 -8.12 -16.90
N MET A 293 14.09 -8.19 -15.63
CA MET A 293 15.05 -9.13 -15.09
C MET A 293 14.32 -10.32 -14.48
N GLY A 294 14.55 -11.48 -15.07
CA GLY A 294 14.18 -12.76 -14.47
C GLY A 294 15.27 -13.30 -13.56
N VAL A 295 15.03 -14.43 -12.92
CA VAL A 295 15.98 -15.04 -11.98
C VAL A 295 17.31 -15.39 -12.67
N ASN A 296 17.28 -15.83 -13.92
CA ASN A 296 18.47 -16.30 -14.66
C ASN A 296 18.70 -15.58 -15.99
N ASN A 297 17.89 -14.60 -16.36
CA ASN A 297 17.95 -14.00 -17.68
C ASN A 297 17.38 -12.57 -17.69
N PHE A 298 17.74 -11.83 -18.71
CA PHE A 298 17.06 -10.57 -19.09
C PHE A 298 16.15 -10.88 -20.29
N ILE A 299 14.95 -10.33 -20.26
CA ILE A 299 13.93 -10.56 -21.27
C ILE A 299 13.41 -9.21 -21.75
N GLY A 300 13.13 -9.12 -23.05
CA GLY A 300 12.48 -7.98 -23.69
C GLY A 300 11.24 -8.43 -24.46
N MET A 301 10.21 -7.62 -24.47
CA MET A 301 8.99 -7.83 -25.23
C MET A 301 8.65 -6.58 -26.04
N MET A 302 8.59 -6.74 -27.36
CA MET A 302 8.13 -5.74 -28.30
C MET A 302 7.02 -6.34 -29.17
N GLY A 303 5.82 -6.50 -28.58
CA GLY A 303 4.71 -7.22 -29.24
C GLY A 303 4.89 -8.73 -29.35
N VAL A 304 6.14 -9.20 -29.40
CA VAL A 304 6.54 -10.61 -29.36
C VAL A 304 7.63 -10.75 -28.29
N LEU A 305 7.58 -11.85 -27.57
CA LEU A 305 8.52 -12.14 -26.50
C LEU A 305 9.89 -12.51 -27.07
N VAL A 306 10.89 -11.68 -26.84
CA VAL A 306 12.28 -11.93 -27.25
C VAL A 306 13.12 -12.19 -26.00
N ARG A 307 13.59 -13.40 -25.85
CA ARG A 307 14.48 -13.77 -24.75
C ARG A 307 15.91 -13.33 -25.07
N TRP A 308 16.44 -12.39 -24.30
CA TRP A 308 17.85 -12.06 -24.32
C TRP A 308 18.57 -12.92 -23.29
N ILE A 309 19.42 -13.82 -23.76
CA ILE A 309 20.37 -14.48 -22.88
C ILE A 309 21.49 -13.45 -22.67
N ALA A 310 21.60 -12.91 -21.46
CA ALA A 310 22.75 -12.10 -21.12
C ALA A 310 24.00 -12.99 -21.23
N LEU A 311 24.86 -12.72 -22.22
CA LEU A 311 26.16 -13.39 -22.42
C LEU A 311 27.13 -13.12 -21.26
N TYR A 312 26.80 -12.21 -20.35
CA TYR A 312 27.52 -12.00 -19.11
C TYR A 312 26.87 -12.82 -17.98
N ARG A 313 27.36 -14.03 -17.80
CA ARG A 313 27.24 -14.75 -16.53
C ARG A 313 27.79 -13.84 -15.45
N MET A 314 26.93 -13.27 -14.60
CA MET A 314 27.39 -12.47 -13.46
C MET A 314 28.27 -13.36 -12.57
N LYS A 315 29.58 -13.21 -12.70
CA LYS A 315 30.60 -13.91 -11.90
C LYS A 315 30.66 -13.42 -10.44
N TYR A 316 29.78 -12.47 -10.06
CA TYR A 316 29.93 -11.73 -8.80
C TYR A 316 28.69 -11.69 -7.91
N LEU A 317 27.70 -12.55 -8.11
CA LEU A 317 26.67 -12.78 -7.10
C LEU A 317 26.85 -14.19 -6.53
N LYS A 318 27.89 -14.37 -5.72
CA LYS A 318 27.91 -15.33 -4.64
C LYS A 318 27.49 -14.58 -3.40
N LEU A 319 26.27 -14.76 -2.98
CA LEU A 319 25.83 -14.55 -1.60
C LEU A 319 26.28 -15.77 -0.78
#